data_02884af653c3583bef34c1fa8585d7b3
#
_entry.id   02884af653c3583bef34c1fa8585d7b3
#
_cell.length_a   1.000
_cell.length_b   1.000
_cell.length_c   1.000
_cell.angle_alpha   90.00
_cell.angle_beta   90.00
_cell.angle_gamma   90.00
#
_symmetry.space_group_name_H-M   'P 1'
#
loop_
_entity.id
_entity.type
_entity.pdbx_description
1 polymer ?
#
loop_
_entity_poly.entity_id
_entity_poly.type
_entity_poly.pdbx_seq_one_letter_code
_entity_poly.pdbx_strand_id
1 'polypeptide(L)'
;GTYPNATNTDGTKFVAKKNTPAVNGLTTSLLTNNPNGKNPQRLSPSQALTCDQGHGYAAEQKAYDNGLADKFPQFTGVETCSAPDQGVPGLVMDYYDGNTVTGLWNYAQNYAMSDNSYDTVYGPSTPGAINLVSGQTAGGYAVTAAGVKTTDAGVVADANANGIGTVIGDPDPGFDDCANGSDHLVETGKNVGDLLNAKNVSWGWFQGGFAPTTAATSTGKAVCGQSHSNVGGATVGDYSPHHNPFEYYASTANPHHVAPKSQSEVGHNGQANHQYDLSYFYKSINDNNLPAVSFVKQAEYQDGHAGYSDPTDEQHGIVSLVNALEKSKDWKDTAVVIAYDDSDGWYDHVAPPNVNSSTSATNDFLNGAGVCNTQSRAPLGGSQDRCGYGPRMPLLVISPYSKQNYVDHSVTDQSSILKFIEDNWRTGAVGNGSFDAVAGSLNSMFDFSKRDADRVILDPASGAVQRY
;
A
#
# COMPACT_ATOMS: atom_id res chain seq x y z
N GLY A 1 -0.46 -0.94 -24.06
CA GLY A 1 -0.96 0.20 -24.83
C GLY A 1 0.18 1.06 -25.38
N THR A 2 -0.01 1.69 -26.53
CA THR A 2 0.92 2.73 -26.98
C THR A 2 0.57 4.01 -26.26
N TYR A 3 1.52 4.57 -25.54
CA TYR A 3 1.44 5.92 -25.00
C TYR A 3 2.09 6.86 -26.01
N PRO A 4 1.32 7.53 -26.91
CA PRO A 4 1.89 8.19 -28.08
C PRO A 4 2.83 9.35 -27.77
N ASN A 5 2.79 9.84 -26.54
CA ASN A 5 3.62 10.97 -26.08
C ASN A 5 4.67 10.55 -25.03
N ALA A 6 4.72 9.27 -24.61
CA ALA A 6 5.72 8.82 -23.65
C ALA A 6 7.10 8.77 -24.30
N THR A 7 8.11 9.22 -23.55
CA THR A 7 9.52 9.16 -23.94
C THR A 7 10.33 8.52 -22.81
N ASN A 8 11.39 7.82 -23.14
CA ASN A 8 12.35 7.33 -22.17
C ASN A 8 13.13 8.51 -21.54
N THR A 9 13.84 8.26 -20.45
CA THR A 9 14.69 9.26 -19.77
C THR A 9 15.77 9.84 -20.67
N ASP A 10 16.20 9.10 -21.71
CA ASP A 10 17.14 9.57 -22.74
C ASP A 10 16.47 10.38 -23.87
N GLY A 11 15.17 10.67 -23.76
CA GLY A 11 14.39 11.41 -24.74
C GLY A 11 13.88 10.58 -25.92
N THR A 12 14.22 9.30 -26.02
CA THR A 12 13.69 8.42 -27.06
C THR A 12 12.24 8.08 -26.80
N LYS A 13 11.48 7.80 -27.87
CA LYS A 13 10.08 7.44 -27.74
C LYS A 13 9.92 6.11 -26.99
N PHE A 14 9.10 6.11 -25.97
CA PHE A 14 8.79 4.89 -25.23
C PHE A 14 7.97 3.93 -26.10
N VAL A 15 8.42 2.69 -26.21
CA VAL A 15 7.77 1.65 -27.01
C VAL A 15 7.59 0.40 -26.16
N ALA A 16 6.34 0.00 -25.95
CA ALA A 16 6.04 -1.28 -25.29
C ALA A 16 6.64 -2.46 -26.05
N LYS A 17 7.01 -3.52 -25.35
CA LYS A 17 7.47 -4.78 -25.96
C LYS A 17 6.42 -5.29 -26.96
N LYS A 18 6.91 -6.02 -27.97
CA LYS A 18 6.03 -6.73 -28.93
C LYS A 18 5.12 -7.68 -28.14
N ASN A 19 3.85 -7.72 -28.51
CA ASN A 19 2.80 -8.52 -27.89
C ASN A 19 2.44 -8.11 -26.43
N THR A 20 2.78 -6.90 -25.99
CA THR A 20 2.27 -6.40 -24.72
C THR A 20 0.75 -6.37 -24.75
N PRO A 21 0.06 -7.02 -23.81
CA PRO A 21 -1.40 -6.99 -23.75
C PRO A 21 -1.93 -5.58 -23.57
N ALA A 22 -3.18 -5.36 -23.95
CA ALA A 22 -3.86 -4.12 -23.63
C ALA A 22 -4.16 -4.06 -22.13
N VAL A 23 -4.07 -2.87 -21.57
CA VAL A 23 -4.52 -2.55 -20.20
C VAL A 23 -5.82 -1.75 -20.28
N ASN A 24 -6.62 -1.80 -19.23
CA ASN A 24 -7.77 -0.92 -19.07
C ASN A 24 -7.29 0.49 -18.66
N GLY A 25 -6.79 1.24 -19.64
CA GLY A 25 -6.22 2.58 -19.45
C GLY A 25 -7.11 3.68 -19.97
N LEU A 26 -6.67 4.94 -19.82
CA LEU A 26 -7.36 6.12 -20.28
C LEU A 26 -7.56 6.09 -21.81
N THR A 27 -8.79 6.22 -22.24
CA THR A 27 -9.14 6.33 -23.66
C THR A 27 -8.89 7.75 -24.20
N THR A 28 -8.85 7.92 -25.52
CA THR A 28 -8.74 9.25 -26.11
C THR A 28 -9.85 10.19 -25.64
N SER A 29 -11.08 9.69 -25.48
CA SER A 29 -12.19 10.49 -24.98
C SER A 29 -11.94 10.96 -23.55
N LEU A 30 -11.46 10.10 -22.66
CA LEU A 30 -11.14 10.45 -21.28
C LEU A 30 -9.96 11.43 -21.17
N LEU A 31 -9.05 11.41 -22.14
CA LEU A 31 -7.92 12.35 -22.21
C LEU A 31 -8.30 13.74 -22.79
N THR A 32 -9.38 13.84 -23.57
CA THR A 32 -9.70 15.08 -24.31
C THR A 32 -11.06 15.68 -23.98
N ASN A 33 -11.94 14.92 -23.35
CA ASN A 33 -13.29 15.34 -22.98
C ASN A 33 -13.74 14.59 -21.72
N ASN A 34 -13.00 14.75 -20.62
CA ASN A 34 -13.22 14.03 -19.38
C ASN A 34 -14.49 14.55 -18.66
N PRO A 35 -15.34 13.66 -18.12
CA PRO A 35 -16.55 14.06 -17.42
C PRO A 35 -16.29 14.86 -16.13
N ASN A 36 -15.09 14.81 -15.56
CA ASN A 36 -14.67 15.64 -14.44
C ASN A 36 -14.51 17.14 -14.79
N GLY A 37 -14.71 17.54 -16.03
CA GLY A 37 -14.52 18.92 -16.49
C GLY A 37 -13.06 19.37 -16.56
N LYS A 38 -12.12 18.48 -16.26
CA LYS A 38 -10.67 18.64 -16.37
C LYS A 38 -10.10 17.43 -17.12
N ASN A 39 -9.26 17.65 -18.10
CA ASN A 39 -8.63 16.57 -18.85
C ASN A 39 -7.32 16.16 -18.17
N PRO A 40 -7.05 14.85 -18.03
CA PRO A 40 -5.78 14.35 -17.53
C PRO A 40 -4.60 14.85 -18.35
N GLN A 41 -3.54 15.30 -17.69
CA GLN A 41 -2.29 15.69 -18.32
C GLN A 41 -1.17 14.79 -17.83
N ARG A 42 -0.17 14.62 -18.68
CA ARG A 42 1.03 13.87 -18.31
C ARG A 42 1.95 14.74 -17.48
N LEU A 43 2.30 14.28 -16.30
CA LEU A 43 3.35 14.89 -15.48
C LEU A 43 4.75 14.46 -15.97
N SER A 44 5.68 15.40 -16.01
CA SER A 44 7.08 15.13 -16.36
C SER A 44 7.87 14.67 -15.13
N PRO A 45 9.06 14.07 -15.30
CA PRO A 45 9.92 13.74 -14.17
C PRO A 45 10.28 14.95 -13.27
N SER A 46 10.33 16.16 -13.82
CA SER A 46 10.55 17.37 -13.03
C SER A 46 9.33 17.82 -12.19
N GLN A 47 8.19 17.17 -12.37
CA GLN A 47 6.96 17.35 -11.62
C GLN A 47 6.66 16.11 -10.77
N ALA A 48 7.66 15.34 -10.38
CA ALA A 48 7.47 14.12 -9.60
C ALA A 48 6.92 14.40 -8.20
N LEU A 49 7.38 15.48 -7.56
CA LEU A 49 6.90 15.89 -6.24
C LEU A 49 5.68 16.81 -6.39
N THR A 50 4.51 16.33 -5.96
CA THR A 50 3.23 17.01 -6.14
C THR A 50 2.53 17.26 -4.81
N CYS A 51 1.52 18.12 -4.82
CA CYS A 51 0.61 18.23 -3.68
C CYS A 51 -0.01 16.88 -3.34
N ASP A 52 -0.11 16.59 -2.06
CA ASP A 52 -0.93 15.51 -1.50
C ASP A 52 -2.40 15.74 -1.84
N GLN A 53 -3.08 14.70 -2.36
CA GLN A 53 -4.49 14.77 -2.73
C GLN A 53 -5.38 14.26 -1.59
N GLY A 54 -6.64 14.64 -1.60
CA GLY A 54 -7.59 14.20 -0.59
C GLY A 54 -8.00 12.74 -0.80
N HIS A 55 -7.64 11.83 0.09
CA HIS A 55 -7.90 10.39 -0.03
C HIS A 55 -8.68 9.80 1.16
N GLY A 56 -9.49 10.63 1.82
CA GLY A 56 -10.31 10.16 2.92
C GLY A 56 -11.53 9.34 2.47
N TYR A 57 -11.96 8.40 3.31
CA TYR A 57 -13.05 7.45 3.08
C TYR A 57 -14.30 8.05 2.41
N ALA A 58 -14.82 9.15 2.93
CA ALA A 58 -16.00 9.80 2.37
C ALA A 58 -15.70 10.63 1.12
N ALA A 59 -14.49 11.19 1.01
CA ALA A 59 -14.08 12.02 -0.12
C ALA A 59 -13.98 11.21 -1.40
N GLU A 60 -13.32 10.07 -1.35
CA GLU A 60 -13.19 9.16 -2.49
C GLU A 60 -14.53 8.61 -2.95
N GLN A 61 -15.41 8.20 -2.04
CA GLN A 61 -16.76 7.76 -2.39
C GLN A 61 -17.53 8.83 -3.16
N LYS A 62 -17.43 10.09 -2.72
CA LYS A 62 -18.05 11.24 -3.40
C LYS A 62 -17.42 11.51 -4.76
N ALA A 63 -16.12 11.30 -4.92
CA ALA A 63 -15.42 11.46 -6.19
C ALA A 63 -15.87 10.43 -7.24
N TYR A 64 -16.15 9.20 -6.79
CA TYR A 64 -16.71 8.15 -7.67
C TYR A 64 -18.19 8.30 -8.01
N ASP A 65 -18.95 9.08 -7.27
CA ASP A 65 -20.32 9.48 -7.56
C ASP A 65 -21.19 8.39 -8.20
N ASN A 66 -21.56 7.39 -7.44
CA ASN A 66 -22.39 6.28 -7.92
C ASN A 66 -21.77 5.49 -9.10
N GLY A 67 -20.43 5.49 -9.21
CA GLY A 67 -19.68 4.80 -10.27
C GLY A 67 -19.44 5.63 -11.53
N LEU A 68 -19.81 6.90 -11.56
CA LEU A 68 -19.56 7.80 -12.69
C LEU A 68 -18.10 8.27 -12.76
N ALA A 69 -17.38 8.27 -11.62
CA ALA A 69 -16.01 8.73 -11.50
C ALA A 69 -15.79 10.14 -12.08
N ASP A 70 -16.70 11.08 -11.78
CA ASP A 70 -16.78 12.38 -12.44
C ASP A 70 -16.65 13.59 -11.50
N LYS A 71 -16.24 13.37 -10.21
CA LYS A 71 -16.13 14.45 -9.21
C LYS A 71 -14.80 14.50 -8.48
N PHE A 72 -13.74 13.97 -9.05
CA PHE A 72 -12.40 13.97 -8.42
C PHE A 72 -11.88 15.37 -8.12
N PRO A 73 -11.87 16.36 -9.05
CA PRO A 73 -11.42 17.70 -8.73
C PRO A 73 -12.20 18.37 -7.60
N GLN A 74 -13.45 17.96 -7.39
CA GLN A 74 -14.33 18.53 -6.38
C GLN A 74 -14.09 17.97 -4.98
N PHE A 75 -13.77 16.67 -4.85
CA PHE A 75 -13.75 16.00 -3.55
C PHE A 75 -12.38 15.51 -3.12
N THR A 76 -11.50 15.20 -4.05
CA THR A 76 -10.14 14.72 -3.76
C THR A 76 -9.06 15.68 -4.26
N GLY A 77 -9.39 16.63 -5.15
CA GLY A 77 -8.42 17.52 -5.78
C GLY A 77 -7.80 18.55 -4.84
N VAL A 78 -6.47 18.63 -4.81
CA VAL A 78 -5.66 19.69 -4.19
C VAL A 78 -4.74 20.27 -5.26
N GLU A 79 -4.99 21.55 -5.62
CA GLU A 79 -4.28 22.22 -6.72
C GLU A 79 -3.17 23.19 -6.25
N THR A 80 -3.10 23.47 -4.95
CA THR A 80 -2.14 24.40 -4.35
C THR A 80 -1.63 23.89 -3.02
N CYS A 81 -0.31 23.90 -2.85
CA CYS A 81 0.37 23.49 -1.64
C CYS A 81 1.69 24.28 -1.47
N SER A 82 2.40 24.01 -0.39
CA SER A 82 3.67 24.68 -0.11
C SER A 82 4.81 24.07 -0.92
N ALA A 83 5.74 24.88 -1.39
CA ALA A 83 6.97 24.37 -1.99
C ALA A 83 7.74 23.47 -1.00
N PRO A 84 8.44 22.43 -1.47
CA PRO A 84 8.80 22.16 -2.86
C PRO A 84 7.73 21.48 -3.71
N ASP A 85 6.59 21.10 -3.15
CA ASP A 85 5.54 20.39 -3.84
C ASP A 85 4.89 21.24 -4.93
N GLN A 86 4.53 20.61 -6.04
CA GLN A 86 4.01 21.31 -7.19
C GLN A 86 2.51 21.10 -7.35
N GLY A 87 1.76 22.18 -7.29
CA GLY A 87 0.35 22.21 -7.63
C GLY A 87 0.13 22.73 -9.04
N VAL A 88 -0.83 22.15 -9.75
CA VAL A 88 -1.32 22.63 -11.04
C VAL A 88 -2.85 22.49 -11.09
N PRO A 89 -3.56 23.30 -11.89
CA PRO A 89 -5.01 23.19 -12.00
C PRO A 89 -5.45 21.84 -12.56
N GLY A 90 -6.21 21.08 -11.79
CA GLY A 90 -6.66 19.73 -12.13
C GLY A 90 -5.65 18.62 -11.83
N LEU A 91 -4.65 18.88 -10.99
CA LEU A 91 -3.57 17.95 -10.66
C LEU A 91 -4.05 16.53 -10.35
N VAL A 92 -5.13 16.37 -9.61
CA VAL A 92 -5.72 15.07 -9.26
C VAL A 92 -6.08 14.19 -10.46
N MET A 93 -6.29 14.83 -11.64
CA MET A 93 -6.60 14.13 -12.90
C MET A 93 -5.37 13.67 -13.65
N ASP A 94 -4.19 14.18 -13.30
CA ASP A 94 -2.95 13.99 -14.03
C ASP A 94 -2.35 12.61 -13.78
N TYR A 95 -1.39 12.21 -14.60
CA TYR A 95 -0.80 10.88 -14.52
C TYR A 95 0.69 10.89 -14.84
N TYR A 96 1.40 9.92 -14.26
CA TYR A 96 2.75 9.57 -14.66
C TYR A 96 2.75 8.48 -15.73
N ASP A 97 3.73 8.50 -16.60
CA ASP A 97 3.97 7.43 -17.58
C ASP A 97 5.31 6.72 -17.31
N GLY A 98 5.63 5.75 -18.16
CA GLY A 98 6.87 4.99 -18.06
C GLY A 98 8.16 5.83 -18.16
N ASN A 99 8.07 7.13 -18.44
CA ASN A 99 9.19 8.05 -18.41
C ASN A 99 9.51 8.56 -16.98
N THR A 100 8.52 8.54 -16.10
CA THR A 100 8.68 8.89 -14.68
C THR A 100 8.74 7.63 -13.82
N VAL A 101 7.82 6.67 -14.06
CA VAL A 101 7.78 5.37 -13.35
C VAL A 101 8.50 4.27 -14.14
N THR A 102 9.69 4.55 -14.64
CA THR A 102 10.44 3.71 -15.57
C THR A 102 10.73 2.32 -14.98
N GLY A 103 11.10 2.24 -13.71
CA GLY A 103 11.40 0.98 -13.03
C GLY A 103 10.19 0.06 -12.97
N LEU A 104 9.05 0.56 -12.45
CA LEU A 104 7.81 -0.21 -12.38
C LEU A 104 7.31 -0.63 -13.77
N TRP A 105 7.44 0.27 -14.76
CA TRP A 105 7.12 -0.06 -16.13
C TRP A 105 7.99 -1.19 -16.68
N ASN A 106 9.30 -1.17 -16.43
CA ASN A 106 10.19 -2.23 -16.87
C ASN A 106 9.90 -3.56 -16.18
N TYR A 107 9.52 -3.54 -14.90
CA TYR A 107 9.05 -4.75 -14.23
C TYR A 107 7.76 -5.28 -14.85
N ALA A 108 6.77 -4.43 -15.10
CA ALA A 108 5.53 -4.83 -15.77
C ALA A 108 5.76 -5.43 -17.17
N GLN A 109 6.75 -4.91 -17.91
CA GLN A 109 7.13 -5.43 -19.25
C GLN A 109 7.86 -6.78 -19.20
N ASN A 110 8.41 -7.17 -18.08
CA ASN A 110 9.19 -8.40 -17.94
C ASN A 110 8.49 -9.45 -17.06
N TYR A 111 7.54 -9.05 -16.25
CA TYR A 111 6.81 -9.88 -15.29
C TYR A 111 5.30 -9.71 -15.46
N ALA A 112 4.53 -9.87 -14.41
CA ALA A 112 3.09 -9.74 -14.45
C ALA A 112 2.61 -8.49 -13.70
N MET A 113 1.60 -7.82 -14.24
CA MET A 113 0.88 -6.74 -13.58
C MET A 113 -0.63 -7.00 -13.59
N SER A 114 -1.36 -6.40 -12.67
CA SER A 114 -2.82 -6.34 -12.73
C SER A 114 -3.27 -4.95 -13.22
N ASP A 115 -4.35 -4.92 -13.99
CA ASP A 115 -5.10 -3.69 -14.27
C ASP A 115 -6.49 -3.70 -13.62
N ASN A 116 -6.70 -4.61 -12.66
CA ASN A 116 -7.98 -4.80 -11.98
C ASN A 116 -7.80 -5.16 -10.49
N SER A 117 -6.84 -4.50 -9.83
CA SER A 117 -6.57 -4.61 -8.39
C SER A 117 -7.03 -3.34 -7.69
N TYR A 118 -7.62 -3.46 -6.51
CA TYR A 118 -8.32 -2.39 -5.82
C TYR A 118 -7.89 -2.25 -4.37
N ASP A 119 -8.15 -1.09 -3.79
CA ASP A 119 -8.27 -0.97 -2.34
C ASP A 119 -9.36 -1.91 -1.81
N THR A 120 -9.10 -2.52 -0.69
CA THR A 120 -10.12 -3.37 -0.03
C THR A 120 -11.34 -2.55 0.38
N VAL A 121 -11.11 -1.34 0.86
CA VAL A 121 -12.12 -0.33 1.21
C VAL A 121 -11.69 1.04 0.73
N TYR A 122 -12.59 1.99 0.61
CA TYR A 122 -12.22 3.39 0.45
C TYR A 122 -11.46 3.90 1.67
N GLY A 123 -10.62 4.91 1.48
CA GLY A 123 -9.95 5.61 2.56
C GLY A 123 -8.42 5.60 2.48
N PRO A 124 -7.77 6.18 3.48
CA PRO A 124 -6.33 6.43 3.48
C PRO A 124 -5.50 5.21 3.90
N SER A 125 -4.21 5.43 4.16
CA SER A 125 -3.19 4.39 4.35
C SER A 125 -3.47 3.39 5.46
N THR A 126 -3.98 3.83 6.62
CA THR A 126 -4.21 2.90 7.76
C THR A 126 -5.21 1.78 7.42
N PRO A 127 -6.41 2.05 6.86
CA PRO A 127 -7.30 1.00 6.39
C PRO A 127 -6.65 0.03 5.40
N GLY A 128 -5.90 0.54 4.42
CA GLY A 128 -5.22 -0.29 3.42
C GLY A 128 -4.15 -1.19 4.03
N ALA A 129 -3.28 -0.63 4.88
CA ALA A 129 -2.25 -1.38 5.58
C ALA A 129 -2.84 -2.48 6.49
N ILE A 130 -3.90 -2.17 7.24
CA ILE A 130 -4.60 -3.15 8.09
C ILE A 130 -5.25 -4.24 7.23
N ASN A 131 -5.87 -3.89 6.10
CA ASN A 131 -6.48 -4.86 5.20
C ASN A 131 -5.44 -5.81 4.57
N LEU A 132 -4.22 -5.36 4.31
CA LEU A 132 -3.12 -6.23 3.85
C LEU A 132 -2.83 -7.37 4.84
N VAL A 133 -2.94 -7.12 6.14
CA VAL A 133 -2.51 -8.10 7.17
C VAL A 133 -3.65 -8.82 7.86
N SER A 134 -4.87 -8.27 7.80
CA SER A 134 -6.03 -8.88 8.47
C SER A 134 -7.32 -8.89 7.63
N GLY A 135 -7.40 -8.07 6.57
CA GLY A 135 -8.66 -7.87 5.84
C GLY A 135 -9.78 -7.30 6.70
N GLN A 136 -9.46 -6.68 7.85
CA GLN A 136 -10.44 -6.32 8.86
C GLN A 136 -10.09 -4.99 9.54
N THR A 137 -10.83 -3.95 9.21
CA THR A 137 -10.69 -2.60 9.78
C THR A 137 -11.72 -2.30 10.88
N ALA A 138 -12.61 -3.25 11.17
CA ALA A 138 -13.58 -3.15 12.25
C ALA A 138 -13.15 -3.99 13.46
N GLY A 139 -13.49 -3.51 14.65
CA GLY A 139 -13.14 -4.16 15.92
C GLY A 139 -12.10 -3.38 16.72
N GLY A 140 -11.66 -2.25 16.20
CA GLY A 140 -10.74 -1.35 16.87
C GLY A 140 -11.38 -0.47 17.93
N TYR A 141 -10.57 0.10 18.79
CA TYR A 141 -10.97 1.11 19.77
C TYR A 141 -9.86 2.13 20.00
N ALA A 142 -10.27 3.34 20.42
CA ALA A 142 -9.34 4.41 20.72
C ALA A 142 -8.71 4.25 22.11
N VAL A 143 -7.42 4.62 22.22
CA VAL A 143 -6.69 4.78 23.47
C VAL A 143 -5.98 6.12 23.48
N THR A 144 -5.81 6.71 24.65
CA THR A 144 -4.94 7.88 24.82
C THR A 144 -3.46 7.50 24.63
N ALA A 145 -2.57 8.47 24.47
CA ALA A 145 -1.12 8.26 24.42
C ALA A 145 -0.55 7.53 25.65
N ALA A 146 -1.31 7.46 26.76
CA ALA A 146 -0.99 6.68 27.95
C ALA A 146 -1.58 5.25 27.92
N GLY A 147 -2.21 4.83 26.82
CA GLY A 147 -2.81 3.50 26.64
C GLY A 147 -4.15 3.32 27.38
N VAL A 148 -4.78 4.42 27.83
CA VAL A 148 -6.08 4.37 28.50
C VAL A 148 -7.20 4.43 27.46
N LYS A 149 -8.10 3.44 27.48
CA LYS A 149 -9.25 3.40 26.54
C LYS A 149 -10.07 4.69 26.63
N THR A 150 -10.40 5.24 25.48
CA THR A 150 -11.19 6.46 25.33
C THR A 150 -12.23 6.30 24.22
N THR A 151 -12.99 7.35 23.94
CA THR A 151 -13.91 7.43 22.82
C THR A 151 -13.49 8.63 21.96
N ASP A 152 -13.04 8.35 20.75
CA ASP A 152 -12.68 9.35 19.76
C ASP A 152 -13.20 8.93 18.39
N ALA A 153 -14.13 9.71 17.84
CA ALA A 153 -14.69 9.45 16.51
C ALA A 153 -13.69 9.73 15.37
N GLY A 154 -12.60 10.43 15.64
CA GLY A 154 -11.48 10.60 14.70
C GLY A 154 -10.60 9.34 14.60
N VAL A 155 -10.65 8.46 15.62
CA VAL A 155 -9.89 7.20 15.64
C VAL A 155 -10.74 6.05 15.12
N VAL A 156 -11.97 5.89 15.63
CA VAL A 156 -12.91 4.84 15.18
C VAL A 156 -14.29 5.43 14.92
N ALA A 157 -14.81 5.14 13.73
CA ALA A 157 -16.15 5.54 13.33
C ALA A 157 -17.20 4.55 13.84
N ASP A 158 -18.44 5.04 13.97
CA ASP A 158 -19.64 4.25 14.33
C ASP A 158 -19.43 3.31 15.53
N ALA A 159 -18.67 3.77 16.52
CA ALA A 159 -18.36 2.99 17.71
C ALA A 159 -19.62 2.60 18.49
N ASN A 160 -19.69 1.34 18.88
CA ASN A 160 -20.75 0.80 19.73
C ASN A 160 -20.63 1.28 21.19
N ALA A 161 -21.55 0.88 22.05
CA ALA A 161 -21.57 1.28 23.47
C ALA A 161 -20.29 0.89 24.25
N ASN A 162 -19.48 -0.02 23.72
CA ASN A 162 -18.20 -0.41 24.31
C ASN A 162 -17.00 0.36 23.67
N GLY A 163 -17.26 1.35 22.81
CA GLY A 163 -16.24 2.11 22.10
C GLY A 163 -15.50 1.29 21.05
N ILE A 164 -16.09 0.24 20.53
CA ILE A 164 -15.56 -0.59 19.43
C ILE A 164 -16.18 -0.10 18.11
N GLY A 165 -15.36 0.26 17.14
CA GLY A 165 -15.79 0.79 15.84
C GLY A 165 -14.92 0.34 14.70
N THR A 166 -14.95 1.10 13.61
CA THR A 166 -14.20 0.85 12.38
C THR A 166 -13.23 2.00 12.11
N VAL A 167 -11.99 1.72 11.77
CA VAL A 167 -11.04 2.74 11.33
C VAL A 167 -11.30 3.12 9.87
N ILE A 168 -11.39 4.43 9.61
CA ILE A 168 -11.61 5.03 8.29
C ILE A 168 -10.67 6.21 7.99
N GLY A 169 -9.78 6.53 8.92
CA GLY A 169 -8.77 7.60 8.84
C GLY A 169 -7.39 7.03 9.17
N ASP A 170 -6.44 7.90 9.50
CA ASP A 170 -5.04 7.56 9.78
C ASP A 170 -4.63 7.78 11.24
N PRO A 171 -5.30 7.15 12.21
CA PRO A 171 -4.81 7.19 13.57
C PRO A 171 -3.55 6.34 13.72
N ASP A 172 -2.55 6.84 14.43
CA ASP A 172 -1.37 6.07 14.77
C ASP A 172 -1.69 4.87 15.69
N PRO A 173 -0.84 3.82 15.70
CA PRO A 173 -1.06 2.63 16.49
C PRO A 173 -0.86 2.86 18.00
N GLY A 174 -1.68 2.18 18.80
CA GLY A 174 -1.63 2.28 20.27
C GLY A 174 -0.47 1.54 20.92
N PHE A 175 0.25 0.70 20.19
CA PHE A 175 1.39 -0.05 20.66
C PHE A 175 2.69 0.42 20.02
N ASP A 176 2.87 1.72 19.82
CA ASP A 176 4.07 2.30 19.20
C ASP A 176 4.53 3.52 20.01
N ASP A 177 5.75 3.47 20.53
CA ASP A 177 6.36 4.60 21.25
C ASP A 177 6.57 5.82 20.36
N CYS A 178 6.77 5.61 19.06
CA CYS A 178 6.99 6.67 18.07
C CYS A 178 5.68 7.25 17.51
N ALA A 179 4.53 6.75 17.94
CA ALA A 179 3.22 7.26 17.54
C ALA A 179 3.03 8.72 17.96
N ASN A 180 2.43 9.50 17.05
CA ASN A 180 2.12 10.90 17.23
C ASN A 180 0.64 11.10 17.61
N GLY A 181 0.30 12.30 18.08
CA GLY A 181 -1.08 12.63 18.44
C GLY A 181 -1.44 12.31 19.88
N SER A 182 -2.71 12.51 20.22
CA SER A 182 -3.24 12.33 21.58
C SER A 182 -3.94 10.99 21.78
N ASP A 183 -4.62 10.51 20.74
CA ASP A 183 -5.41 9.29 20.76
C ASP A 183 -5.00 8.38 19.60
N HIS A 184 -4.87 7.10 19.89
CA HIS A 184 -4.33 6.09 19.00
C HIS A 184 -5.32 4.94 18.84
N LEU A 185 -5.13 4.15 17.77
CA LEU A 185 -5.94 2.96 17.48
C LEU A 185 -5.32 1.69 18.08
N VAL A 186 -6.15 0.89 18.71
CA VAL A 186 -5.85 -0.52 19.03
C VAL A 186 -6.81 -1.41 18.27
N GLU A 187 -6.26 -2.30 17.48
CA GLU A 187 -7.04 -3.33 16.79
C GLU A 187 -7.16 -4.59 17.64
N THR A 188 -8.29 -5.28 17.49
CA THR A 188 -8.57 -6.56 18.13
C THR A 188 -8.63 -7.69 17.10
N GLY A 189 -8.61 -8.92 17.56
CA GLY A 189 -8.65 -10.07 16.67
C GLY A 189 -7.26 -10.54 16.26
N LYS A 190 -7.18 -11.22 15.13
CA LYS A 190 -5.96 -11.80 14.58
C LYS A 190 -5.52 -11.07 13.31
N ASN A 191 -4.23 -11.08 13.09
CA ASN A 191 -3.63 -10.74 11.82
C ASN A 191 -2.83 -11.95 11.26
N VAL A 192 -2.29 -11.81 10.07
CA VAL A 192 -1.53 -12.88 9.40
C VAL A 192 -0.28 -13.31 10.18
N GLY A 193 0.33 -12.41 10.96
CA GLY A 193 1.45 -12.74 11.84
C GLY A 193 1.09 -13.79 12.88
N ASP A 194 -0.09 -13.67 13.49
CA ASP A 194 -0.61 -14.70 14.42
C ASP A 194 -0.77 -16.06 13.72
N LEU A 195 -1.26 -16.05 12.49
CA LEU A 195 -1.48 -17.27 11.71
C LEU A 195 -0.16 -17.93 11.34
N LEU A 196 0.83 -17.14 10.91
CA LEU A 196 2.18 -17.61 10.56
C LEU A 196 2.90 -18.16 11.81
N ASN A 197 2.81 -17.47 12.95
CA ASN A 197 3.33 -17.95 14.23
C ASN A 197 2.74 -19.30 14.63
N ALA A 198 1.43 -19.47 14.47
CA ALA A 198 0.74 -20.74 14.77
C ALA A 198 1.22 -21.92 13.90
N LYS A 199 1.82 -21.63 12.74
CA LYS A 199 2.39 -22.62 11.81
C LYS A 199 3.91 -22.72 11.86
N ASN A 200 4.57 -21.95 12.73
CA ASN A 200 6.03 -21.82 12.78
C ASN A 200 6.66 -21.43 11.42
N VAL A 201 5.96 -20.59 10.66
CA VAL A 201 6.48 -19.98 9.43
C VAL A 201 7.23 -18.71 9.80
N SER A 202 8.49 -18.58 9.36
CA SER A 202 9.27 -17.38 9.65
C SER A 202 8.71 -16.17 8.87
N TRP A 203 8.56 -15.03 9.55
CA TRP A 203 8.03 -13.82 8.92
C TRP A 203 8.58 -12.56 9.58
N GLY A 204 8.46 -11.42 8.92
CA GLY A 204 8.84 -10.14 9.49
C GLY A 204 8.24 -8.97 8.72
N TRP A 205 8.00 -7.88 9.43
CA TRP A 205 7.78 -6.55 8.90
C TRP A 205 9.08 -5.76 8.98
N PHE A 206 9.47 -5.14 7.87
CA PHE A 206 10.70 -4.38 7.74
C PHE A 206 10.36 -2.98 7.22
N GLN A 207 10.58 -1.95 8.05
CA GLN A 207 10.22 -0.58 7.69
C GLN A 207 11.41 0.37 7.84
N GLY A 208 11.54 1.32 6.91
CA GLY A 208 12.54 2.38 7.01
C GLY A 208 12.33 3.24 8.25
N GLY A 209 13.43 3.57 8.93
CA GLY A 209 13.41 4.41 10.13
C GLY A 209 12.82 3.75 11.38
N PHE A 210 12.50 2.46 11.36
CA PHE A 210 11.99 1.74 12.54
C PHE A 210 13.01 1.68 13.69
N ALA A 211 14.30 1.68 13.39
CA ALA A 211 15.33 1.75 14.44
C ALA A 211 15.27 3.11 15.15
N PRO A 212 15.08 3.16 16.48
CA PRO A 212 14.95 4.43 17.16
C PRO A 212 16.31 5.15 17.24
N THR A 213 16.29 6.46 17.06
CA THR A 213 17.47 7.32 17.30
C THR A 213 17.76 7.48 18.79
N THR A 214 16.73 7.32 19.62
CA THR A 214 16.86 7.23 21.07
C THR A 214 16.07 6.02 21.56
N ALA A 215 16.75 5.07 22.18
CA ALA A 215 16.11 3.86 22.70
C ALA A 215 15.17 4.15 23.87
N ALA A 216 14.11 3.35 24.00
CA ALA A 216 13.22 3.41 25.16
C ALA A 216 13.99 3.12 26.45
N THR A 217 13.54 3.71 27.55
CA THR A 217 14.06 3.50 28.90
C THR A 217 12.90 3.15 29.84
N SER A 218 13.20 2.85 31.10
CA SER A 218 12.16 2.60 32.10
C SER A 218 11.22 3.82 32.34
N THR A 219 11.59 5.01 31.88
CA THR A 219 10.86 6.26 32.13
C THR A 219 10.61 7.07 30.86
N GLY A 220 11.10 6.63 29.70
CA GLY A 220 10.96 7.35 28.42
C GLY A 220 10.69 6.44 27.25
N LYS A 221 9.84 6.88 26.34
CA LYS A 221 9.52 6.21 25.08
C LYS A 221 10.72 6.20 24.14
N ALA A 222 10.74 5.28 23.19
CA ALA A 222 11.63 5.35 22.03
C ALA A 222 11.34 6.59 21.18
N VAL A 223 12.33 7.09 20.44
CA VAL A 223 12.19 8.21 19.50
C VAL A 223 12.71 7.79 18.14
N CYS A 224 11.87 7.88 17.10
CA CYS A 224 12.19 7.57 15.72
C CYS A 224 12.50 8.87 14.95
N GLY A 225 13.63 9.47 15.23
CA GLY A 225 13.99 10.79 14.68
C GLY A 225 14.90 10.74 13.46
N GLN A 226 15.03 9.60 12.78
CA GLN A 226 15.79 9.51 11.53
C GLN A 226 15.05 10.23 10.42
N SER A 227 15.78 10.89 9.53
CA SER A 227 15.20 11.64 8.41
C SER A 227 16.15 11.68 7.21
N HIS A 228 15.58 11.85 6.02
CA HIS A 228 16.30 12.07 4.77
C HIS A 228 15.67 13.22 3.98
N SER A 229 16.39 13.70 2.98
CA SER A 229 15.83 14.68 2.04
C SER A 229 15.19 13.96 0.86
N ASN A 230 13.99 14.36 0.48
CA ASN A 230 13.35 13.93 -0.77
C ASN A 230 13.97 14.62 -1.98
N VAL A 231 13.53 14.28 -3.18
CA VAL A 231 14.02 14.86 -4.44
C VAL A 231 13.87 16.38 -4.52
N GLY A 232 12.91 16.96 -3.82
CA GLY A 232 12.70 18.41 -3.71
C GLY A 232 13.59 19.11 -2.68
N GLY A 233 14.39 18.34 -1.92
CA GLY A 233 15.28 18.85 -0.87
C GLY A 233 14.58 19.13 0.47
N ALA A 234 13.31 18.79 0.63
CA ALA A 234 12.63 18.84 1.91
C ALA A 234 13.09 17.69 2.82
N THR A 235 13.21 17.97 4.12
CA THR A 235 13.52 16.95 5.12
C THR A 235 12.25 16.21 5.50
N VAL A 236 12.26 14.90 5.35
CA VAL A 236 11.15 13.98 5.65
C VAL A 236 11.60 13.02 6.75
N GLY A 237 10.76 12.76 7.74
CA GLY A 237 10.98 11.68 8.71
C GLY A 237 10.98 10.33 8.00
N ASP A 238 11.79 9.37 8.45
CA ASP A 238 11.86 8.08 7.77
C ASP A 238 10.75 7.13 8.19
N TYR A 239 10.31 7.23 9.44
CA TYR A 239 9.32 6.32 10.02
C TYR A 239 7.95 6.98 10.13
N SER A 240 6.96 6.34 9.52
CA SER A 240 5.55 6.66 9.71
C SER A 240 4.88 5.55 10.54
N PRO A 241 4.40 5.84 11.75
CA PRO A 241 3.79 4.83 12.62
C PRO A 241 2.54 4.20 12.02
N HIS A 242 1.65 4.99 11.40
CA HIS A 242 0.41 4.47 10.84
C HIS A 242 0.61 3.57 9.60
N HIS A 243 1.79 3.56 9.01
CA HIS A 243 2.15 2.62 7.94
C HIS A 243 2.54 1.22 8.45
N ASN A 244 2.68 1.01 9.78
CA ASN A 244 2.98 -0.30 10.34
C ASN A 244 1.71 -0.99 10.88
N PRO A 245 1.06 -1.88 10.10
CA PRO A 245 -0.20 -2.48 10.50
C PRO A 245 -0.07 -3.43 11.70
N PHE A 246 1.11 -3.94 11.99
CA PHE A 246 1.32 -4.89 13.08
C PHE A 246 1.42 -4.22 14.46
N GLU A 247 1.76 -2.92 14.51
CA GLU A 247 1.83 -2.14 15.75
C GLU A 247 0.44 -1.77 16.31
N TYR A 248 -0.64 -2.04 15.56
CA TYR A 248 -2.01 -1.91 16.06
C TYR A 248 -2.46 -3.09 16.93
N TYR A 249 -1.75 -4.23 16.89
CA TYR A 249 -2.13 -5.46 17.56
C TYR A 249 -1.15 -5.85 18.67
N ALA A 250 -1.66 -6.04 19.88
CA ALA A 250 -0.81 -6.42 21.03
C ALA A 250 -0.01 -7.71 20.80
N SER A 251 -0.49 -8.62 19.93
CA SER A 251 0.17 -9.90 19.65
C SER A 251 1.43 -9.78 18.81
N THR A 252 1.51 -8.77 17.94
CA THR A 252 2.57 -8.62 16.94
C THR A 252 3.38 -7.34 17.07
N ALA A 253 2.97 -6.41 17.94
CA ALA A 253 3.67 -5.15 18.15
C ALA A 253 5.04 -5.31 18.81
N ASN A 254 5.94 -4.38 18.50
CA ASN A 254 7.21 -4.13 19.18
C ASN A 254 7.24 -2.67 19.69
N PRO A 255 6.48 -2.36 20.74
CA PRO A 255 6.16 -0.97 21.12
C PRO A 255 7.38 -0.08 21.38
N HIS A 256 8.50 -0.69 21.78
CA HIS A 256 9.72 0.03 22.13
C HIS A 256 10.78 -0.02 21.04
N HIS A 257 10.44 -0.52 19.84
CA HIS A 257 11.36 -0.64 18.71
C HIS A 257 12.66 -1.38 19.06
N VAL A 258 12.54 -2.45 19.85
CA VAL A 258 13.69 -3.21 20.32
C VAL A 258 14.30 -4.00 19.17
N ALA A 259 15.58 -3.83 18.94
CA ALA A 259 16.28 -4.59 17.90
C ALA A 259 16.34 -6.10 18.24
N PRO A 260 16.40 -7.00 17.24
CA PRO A 260 16.59 -8.42 17.49
C PRO A 260 17.94 -8.66 18.20
N LYS A 261 18.01 -9.67 19.06
CA LYS A 261 19.27 -10.01 19.80
C LYS A 261 20.40 -10.43 18.85
N SER A 262 20.04 -11.01 17.72
CA SER A 262 20.99 -11.45 16.71
C SER A 262 20.29 -11.53 15.35
N GLN A 263 21.06 -11.61 14.27
CA GLN A 263 20.52 -11.82 12.92
C GLN A 263 19.72 -13.13 12.81
N SER A 264 20.06 -14.15 13.57
CA SER A 264 19.32 -15.42 13.57
C SER A 264 17.95 -15.37 14.25
N GLU A 265 17.65 -14.28 14.99
CA GLU A 265 16.31 -14.04 15.55
C GLU A 265 15.35 -13.47 14.49
N VAL A 266 15.89 -12.84 13.43
CA VAL A 266 15.05 -12.21 12.39
C VAL A 266 14.15 -13.25 11.75
N GLY A 267 12.86 -12.97 11.72
CA GLY A 267 11.81 -13.86 11.22
C GLY A 267 11.30 -14.88 12.24
N HIS A 268 11.81 -14.87 13.46
CA HIS A 268 11.44 -15.81 14.52
C HIS A 268 10.95 -15.08 15.77
N ASN A 269 10.25 -15.81 16.65
CA ASN A 269 9.83 -15.28 17.95
C ASN A 269 11.04 -14.82 18.76
N GLY A 270 11.00 -13.59 19.23
CA GLY A 270 12.06 -12.97 20.00
C GLY A 270 11.65 -11.59 20.51
N GLN A 271 12.61 -10.83 21.01
CA GLN A 271 12.31 -9.53 21.63
C GLN A 271 11.83 -8.47 20.63
N ALA A 272 12.21 -8.59 19.34
CA ALA A 272 11.76 -7.68 18.28
C ALA A 272 10.35 -8.01 17.76
N ASN A 273 9.77 -9.12 18.19
CA ASN A 273 8.41 -9.56 17.86
C ASN A 273 8.07 -9.43 16.36
N HIS A 274 9.01 -9.80 15.49
CA HIS A 274 8.89 -9.74 14.03
C HIS A 274 8.88 -8.33 13.41
N GLN A 275 9.09 -7.26 14.19
CA GLN A 275 9.12 -5.89 13.70
C GLN A 275 10.57 -5.40 13.65
N TYR A 276 11.03 -4.98 12.49
CA TYR A 276 12.43 -4.68 12.22
C TYR A 276 12.63 -3.41 11.43
N ASP A 277 13.75 -2.77 11.63
CA ASP A 277 14.24 -1.75 10.71
C ASP A 277 14.59 -2.38 9.33
N LEU A 278 14.37 -1.63 8.26
CA LEU A 278 14.59 -2.08 6.88
C LEU A 278 16.02 -2.61 6.63
N SER A 279 17.01 -2.11 7.36
CA SER A 279 18.39 -2.59 7.27
C SER A 279 18.54 -4.08 7.58
N TYR A 280 17.69 -4.64 8.46
CA TYR A 280 17.68 -6.07 8.76
C TYR A 280 17.18 -6.91 7.57
N PHE A 281 16.34 -6.38 6.71
CA PHE A 281 15.93 -7.06 5.47
C PHE A 281 17.13 -7.30 4.55
N TYR A 282 17.88 -6.23 4.25
CA TYR A 282 19.08 -6.36 3.41
C TYR A 282 20.14 -7.26 4.05
N LYS A 283 20.29 -7.17 5.36
CA LYS A 283 21.20 -8.06 6.10
C LYS A 283 20.75 -9.51 6.03
N SER A 284 19.44 -9.79 6.11
CA SER A 284 18.89 -11.14 5.97
C SER A 284 19.17 -11.74 4.59
N ILE A 285 19.09 -10.94 3.52
CA ILE A 285 19.49 -11.35 2.18
C ILE A 285 20.96 -11.75 2.14
N ASN A 286 21.85 -10.92 2.69
CA ASN A 286 23.30 -11.15 2.66
C ASN A 286 23.70 -12.35 3.51
N ASP A 287 23.05 -12.57 4.64
CA ASP A 287 23.34 -13.66 5.58
C ASP A 287 22.60 -14.96 5.22
N ASN A 288 21.82 -14.98 4.13
CA ASN A 288 20.94 -16.09 3.72
C ASN A 288 19.97 -16.52 4.83
N ASN A 289 19.40 -15.56 5.52
CA ASN A 289 18.41 -15.73 6.58
C ASN A 289 17.13 -14.93 6.27
N LEU A 290 16.71 -14.91 5.01
CA LEU A 290 15.48 -14.23 4.59
C LEU A 290 14.27 -14.99 5.15
N PRO A 291 13.36 -14.32 5.89
CA PRO A 291 12.12 -14.97 6.34
C PRO A 291 11.27 -15.47 5.17
N ALA A 292 10.49 -16.50 5.43
CA ALA A 292 9.61 -17.11 4.43
C ALA A 292 8.51 -16.14 3.95
N VAL A 293 8.07 -15.23 4.82
CA VAL A 293 7.18 -14.11 4.48
C VAL A 293 7.81 -12.82 4.99
N SER A 294 8.03 -11.88 4.10
CA SER A 294 8.60 -10.57 4.43
C SER A 294 7.70 -9.47 3.89
N PHE A 295 7.21 -8.62 4.78
CA PHE A 295 6.56 -7.37 4.43
C PHE A 295 7.61 -6.27 4.49
N VAL A 296 7.68 -5.42 3.48
CA VAL A 296 8.70 -4.39 3.38
C VAL A 296 8.05 -3.06 3.03
N LYS A 297 8.20 -2.07 3.90
CA LYS A 297 7.82 -0.68 3.67
C LYS A 297 9.08 0.17 3.60
N GLN A 298 9.23 0.97 2.57
CA GLN A 298 10.35 1.90 2.45
C GLN A 298 10.31 2.98 3.54
N ALA A 299 11.39 3.75 3.69
CA ALA A 299 11.33 4.98 4.47
C ALA A 299 10.36 5.97 3.79
N GLU A 300 9.72 6.82 4.59
CA GLU A 300 8.63 7.70 4.16
C GLU A 300 8.98 8.53 2.92
N TYR A 301 10.22 9.06 2.82
CA TYR A 301 10.66 9.80 1.62
C TYR A 301 10.74 8.93 0.34
N GLN A 302 10.63 7.60 0.44
CA GLN A 302 10.72 6.63 -0.67
C GLN A 302 9.48 5.74 -0.79
N ASP A 303 8.38 6.05 -0.15
CA ASP A 303 7.18 5.21 -0.16
C ASP A 303 6.17 5.53 -1.29
N GLY A 304 6.43 6.59 -2.04
CA GLY A 304 5.63 6.99 -3.21
C GLY A 304 4.48 7.94 -2.92
N HIS A 305 4.20 8.24 -1.65
CA HIS A 305 3.12 9.15 -1.23
C HIS A 305 3.37 10.59 -1.72
N ALA A 306 2.38 11.21 -2.31
CA ALA A 306 2.46 12.62 -2.72
C ALA A 306 2.68 13.55 -1.51
N GLY A 307 3.27 14.72 -1.71
CA GLY A 307 3.50 15.72 -0.66
C GLY A 307 4.82 15.57 0.09
N TYR A 308 5.32 14.37 0.31
CA TYR A 308 6.61 14.18 0.98
C TYR A 308 7.52 13.15 0.27
N SER A 309 6.95 12.26 -0.50
CA SER A 309 7.65 11.33 -1.38
C SER A 309 7.26 11.56 -2.84
N ASP A 310 7.80 10.77 -3.75
CA ASP A 310 7.55 10.88 -5.17
C ASP A 310 7.96 9.60 -5.92
N PRO A 311 7.49 9.41 -7.19
CA PRO A 311 7.78 8.21 -7.97
C PRO A 311 9.27 7.96 -8.26
N THR A 312 10.14 8.97 -8.17
CA THR A 312 11.58 8.81 -8.46
C THR A 312 12.35 8.34 -7.23
N ASP A 313 12.03 8.85 -6.07
CA ASP A 313 12.56 8.38 -4.79
C ASP A 313 12.03 6.97 -4.47
N GLU A 314 10.74 6.70 -4.72
CA GLU A 314 10.14 5.37 -4.65
C GLU A 314 10.86 4.37 -5.57
N GLN A 315 11.07 4.73 -6.83
CA GLN A 315 11.79 3.89 -7.78
C GLN A 315 13.16 3.48 -7.27
N HIS A 316 13.89 4.43 -6.68
CA HIS A 316 15.22 4.14 -6.13
C HIS A 316 15.16 3.10 -5.02
N GLY A 317 14.20 3.19 -4.12
CA GLY A 317 13.98 2.22 -3.04
C GLY A 317 13.57 0.84 -3.57
N ILE A 318 12.52 0.78 -4.37
CA ILE A 318 11.99 -0.47 -4.92
C ILE A 318 13.01 -1.19 -5.81
N VAL A 319 13.66 -0.47 -6.72
CA VAL A 319 14.65 -1.09 -7.62
C VAL A 319 15.86 -1.60 -6.85
N SER A 320 16.33 -0.87 -5.84
CA SER A 320 17.42 -1.33 -4.98
C SER A 320 17.07 -2.64 -4.26
N LEU A 321 15.86 -2.73 -3.73
CA LEU A 321 15.33 -3.91 -3.04
C LEU A 321 15.20 -5.10 -3.98
N VAL A 322 14.54 -4.95 -5.12
CA VAL A 322 14.34 -6.03 -6.09
C VAL A 322 15.67 -6.51 -6.65
N ASN A 323 16.59 -5.60 -6.99
CA ASN A 323 17.93 -5.97 -7.44
C ASN A 323 18.70 -6.78 -6.38
N ALA A 324 18.56 -6.46 -5.09
CA ALA A 324 19.20 -7.21 -4.02
C ALA A 324 18.64 -8.65 -3.94
N LEU A 325 17.32 -8.80 -4.03
CA LEU A 325 16.65 -10.10 -4.07
C LEU A 325 17.04 -10.91 -5.32
N GLU A 326 17.01 -10.30 -6.51
CA GLU A 326 17.36 -10.97 -7.75
C GLU A 326 18.81 -11.48 -7.77
N LYS A 327 19.71 -10.81 -7.06
CA LYS A 327 21.11 -11.22 -6.91
C LYS A 327 21.32 -12.28 -5.82
N SER A 328 20.32 -12.50 -4.96
CA SER A 328 20.40 -13.45 -3.85
C SER A 328 20.28 -14.91 -4.30
N LYS A 329 20.58 -15.83 -3.38
CA LYS A 329 20.34 -17.27 -3.58
C LYS A 329 18.87 -17.63 -3.49
N ASP A 330 18.09 -16.82 -2.76
CA ASP A 330 16.69 -17.06 -2.48
C ASP A 330 15.79 -16.66 -3.64
N TRP A 331 16.33 -15.88 -4.61
CA TRP A 331 15.59 -15.43 -5.78
C TRP A 331 14.84 -16.56 -6.50
N LYS A 332 15.47 -17.70 -6.62
CA LYS A 332 14.91 -18.89 -7.32
C LYS A 332 13.57 -19.36 -6.76
N ASP A 333 13.23 -19.02 -5.54
CA ASP A 333 12.02 -19.44 -4.81
C ASP A 333 11.25 -18.22 -4.25
N THR A 334 11.55 -17.00 -4.75
CA THR A 334 10.98 -15.75 -4.27
C THR A 334 9.89 -15.23 -5.21
N ALA A 335 8.82 -14.70 -4.63
CA ALA A 335 7.88 -13.83 -5.31
C ALA A 335 7.84 -12.49 -4.57
N VAL A 336 8.01 -11.39 -5.31
CA VAL A 336 7.81 -10.03 -4.83
C VAL A 336 6.46 -9.55 -5.35
N VAL A 337 5.59 -9.11 -4.45
CA VAL A 337 4.34 -8.44 -4.78
C VAL A 337 4.49 -6.98 -4.43
N ILE A 338 4.41 -6.09 -5.41
CA ILE A 338 4.38 -4.64 -5.19
C ILE A 338 2.92 -4.21 -5.20
N ALA A 339 2.49 -3.61 -4.10
CA ALA A 339 1.15 -3.09 -3.90
C ALA A 339 1.22 -1.79 -3.11
N TYR A 340 0.15 -1.02 -3.15
CA TYR A 340 0.00 0.24 -2.41
C TYR A 340 -1.05 0.07 -1.32
N ASP A 341 -0.94 0.87 -0.27
CA ASP A 341 -1.89 0.91 0.85
C ASP A 341 -3.16 1.69 0.49
N ASP A 342 -3.04 2.75 -0.33
CA ASP A 342 -4.20 3.50 -0.84
C ASP A 342 -3.92 4.15 -2.19
N SER A 343 -4.90 4.91 -2.70
CA SER A 343 -4.86 5.56 -4.01
C SER A 343 -4.28 6.98 -3.99
N ASP A 344 -3.97 7.55 -2.84
CA ASP A 344 -3.69 8.98 -2.68
C ASP A 344 -4.78 9.90 -3.27
N GLY A 345 -5.99 9.40 -3.51
CA GLY A 345 -7.10 10.17 -4.09
C GLY A 345 -6.99 10.50 -5.57
N TRP A 346 -5.97 10.00 -6.27
CA TRP A 346 -5.79 10.24 -7.69
C TRP A 346 -6.92 9.66 -8.53
N TYR A 347 -7.23 10.33 -9.63
CA TYR A 347 -8.28 9.91 -10.55
C TYR A 347 -8.01 8.55 -11.20
N ASP A 348 -8.97 7.66 -11.06
CA ASP A 348 -9.11 6.49 -11.93
C ASP A 348 -10.50 6.45 -12.56
N HIS A 349 -10.54 6.13 -13.85
CA HIS A 349 -11.79 6.07 -14.61
C HIS A 349 -12.58 4.79 -14.39
N VAL A 350 -12.02 3.81 -13.69
CA VAL A 350 -12.69 2.54 -13.43
C VAL A 350 -13.38 2.59 -12.08
N ALA A 351 -14.69 2.53 -12.10
CA ALA A 351 -15.46 2.37 -10.88
C ALA A 351 -15.16 1.00 -10.25
N PRO A 352 -14.76 0.95 -8.97
CA PRO A 352 -14.50 -0.32 -8.32
C PRO A 352 -15.76 -1.18 -8.19
N PRO A 353 -15.63 -2.51 -8.27
CA PRO A 353 -16.75 -3.40 -8.01
C PRO A 353 -17.15 -3.31 -6.53
N ASN A 354 -18.42 -3.06 -6.27
CA ASN A 354 -18.91 -2.96 -4.92
C ASN A 354 -19.20 -4.35 -4.34
N VAL A 355 -18.35 -4.83 -3.45
CA VAL A 355 -18.40 -6.19 -2.87
C VAL A 355 -18.87 -6.20 -1.43
N ASN A 356 -18.84 -5.06 -0.75
CA ASN A 356 -19.29 -4.92 0.64
C ASN A 356 -20.12 -3.65 0.81
N SER A 357 -21.24 -3.76 1.50
CA SER A 357 -22.15 -2.63 1.75
C SER A 357 -21.86 -1.96 3.08
N SER A 358 -22.26 -0.70 3.19
CA SER A 358 -22.29 0.07 4.42
C SER A 358 -23.43 1.10 4.36
N THR A 359 -23.96 1.50 5.50
CA THR A 359 -25.07 2.46 5.61
C THR A 359 -24.87 3.44 6.76
N SER A 360 -23.64 3.85 6.98
CA SER A 360 -23.29 4.90 7.95
C SER A 360 -23.83 6.24 7.47
N ALA A 361 -24.74 6.84 8.25
CA ALA A 361 -25.39 8.10 7.88
C ALA A 361 -24.39 9.27 7.74
N THR A 362 -23.23 9.18 8.39
CA THR A 362 -22.21 10.22 8.44
C THR A 362 -21.03 9.98 7.51
N ASN A 363 -20.75 8.70 7.14
CA ASN A 363 -19.49 8.34 6.49
C ASN A 363 -19.67 7.77 5.07
N ASP A 364 -20.85 7.20 4.74
CA ASP A 364 -21.08 6.60 3.43
C ASP A 364 -21.71 7.60 2.44
N PHE A 365 -21.14 7.63 1.23
CA PHE A 365 -21.59 8.58 0.20
C PHE A 365 -21.54 8.03 -1.23
N LEU A 366 -21.07 6.82 -1.48
CA LEU A 366 -20.87 6.29 -2.83
C LEU A 366 -22.15 6.34 -3.68
N ASN A 367 -23.29 5.96 -3.12
CA ASN A 367 -24.57 5.90 -3.80
C ASN A 367 -25.58 6.92 -3.22
N GLY A 368 -25.06 8.03 -2.70
CA GLY A 368 -25.83 9.07 -1.99
C GLY A 368 -25.55 9.07 -0.49
N ALA A 369 -26.06 10.09 0.19
CA ALA A 369 -25.81 10.28 1.62
C ALA A 369 -26.31 9.10 2.45
N GLY A 370 -25.44 8.52 3.26
CA GLY A 370 -25.70 7.37 4.10
C GLY A 370 -25.76 6.03 3.35
N VAL A 371 -25.25 5.95 2.12
CA VAL A 371 -25.39 4.73 1.32
C VAL A 371 -24.11 4.38 0.58
N CYS A 372 -23.54 3.22 0.90
CA CYS A 372 -22.60 2.52 0.06
C CYS A 372 -23.20 1.17 -0.33
N ASN A 373 -23.53 0.99 -1.61
CA ASN A 373 -24.16 -0.19 -2.17
C ASN A 373 -25.64 -0.40 -1.79
N THR A 374 -26.46 -0.38 -2.80
CA THR A 374 -27.91 -0.64 -2.68
C THR A 374 -28.28 -2.13 -2.75
N GLN A 375 -27.30 -3.01 -2.94
CA GLN A 375 -27.56 -4.45 -2.99
C GLN A 375 -27.81 -4.99 -1.57
N SER A 376 -28.74 -5.92 -1.46
CA SER A 376 -29.24 -6.51 -0.21
C SER A 376 -28.25 -7.45 0.50
N ARG A 377 -26.94 -7.19 0.42
CA ARG A 377 -25.94 -7.94 1.19
C ARG A 377 -25.70 -7.28 2.54
N ALA A 378 -25.74 -8.08 3.58
CA ALA A 378 -25.26 -7.61 4.88
C ALA A 378 -23.76 -7.29 4.81
N PRO A 379 -23.30 -6.25 5.51
CA PRO A 379 -21.87 -5.97 5.64
C PRO A 379 -21.09 -7.17 6.16
N LEU A 380 -19.90 -7.39 5.66
CA LEU A 380 -18.99 -8.43 6.16
C LEU A 380 -18.77 -8.26 7.66
N GLY A 381 -18.97 -9.33 8.43
CA GLY A 381 -18.90 -9.30 9.88
C GLY A 381 -19.98 -8.45 10.57
N GLY A 382 -20.94 -7.90 9.83
CA GLY A 382 -21.99 -7.01 10.36
C GLY A 382 -21.52 -5.59 10.68
N SER A 383 -20.30 -5.21 10.31
CA SER A 383 -19.69 -3.92 10.62
C SER A 383 -19.91 -2.89 9.51
N GLN A 384 -20.23 -1.65 9.90
CA GLN A 384 -20.35 -0.50 8.99
C GLN A 384 -18.97 0.13 8.67
N ASP A 385 -18.96 1.16 7.83
CA ASP A 385 -17.78 1.95 7.45
C ASP A 385 -16.69 1.14 6.73
N ARG A 386 -17.11 0.10 6.01
CA ARG A 386 -16.24 -0.77 5.22
C ARG A 386 -16.72 -0.86 3.78
N CYS A 387 -17.14 0.29 3.22
CA CYS A 387 -17.51 0.41 1.81
C CYS A 387 -16.35 -0.04 0.92
N GLY A 388 -16.55 -0.98 0.03
CA GLY A 388 -15.49 -1.52 -0.80
C GLY A 388 -16.01 -2.43 -1.93
N TYR A 389 -15.18 -2.72 -2.92
CA TYR A 389 -13.77 -2.26 -2.99
C TYR A 389 -13.67 -0.74 -3.18
N GLY A 390 -12.53 -0.18 -2.78
CA GLY A 390 -12.13 1.19 -3.01
C GLY A 390 -11.42 1.40 -4.37
N PRO A 391 -10.67 2.51 -4.56
CA PRO A 391 -10.03 2.86 -5.83
C PRO A 391 -9.13 1.76 -6.38
N ARG A 392 -8.95 1.76 -7.71
CA ARG A 392 -8.04 0.82 -8.38
C ARG A 392 -6.59 1.28 -8.25
N MET A 393 -5.71 0.32 -7.91
CA MET A 393 -4.29 0.57 -7.68
C MET A 393 -3.37 -0.33 -8.52
N PRO A 394 -2.11 0.07 -8.73
CA PRO A 394 -1.12 -0.80 -9.34
C PRO A 394 -0.84 -2.04 -8.48
N LEU A 395 -0.73 -3.20 -9.13
CA LEU A 395 -0.25 -4.44 -8.52
C LEU A 395 0.69 -5.14 -9.48
N LEU A 396 1.91 -5.45 -9.02
CA LEU A 396 2.91 -6.17 -9.80
C LEU A 396 3.35 -7.44 -9.07
N VAL A 397 3.59 -8.50 -9.83
CA VAL A 397 4.19 -9.74 -9.32
C VAL A 397 5.49 -9.99 -10.06
N ILE A 398 6.60 -9.95 -9.34
CA ILE A 398 7.97 -10.10 -9.84
C ILE A 398 8.54 -11.40 -9.26
N SER A 399 8.72 -12.40 -10.11
CA SER A 399 9.16 -13.74 -9.69
C SER A 399 9.71 -14.53 -10.85
N PRO A 400 10.62 -15.48 -10.63
CA PRO A 400 10.96 -16.47 -11.64
C PRO A 400 9.78 -17.32 -12.12
N TYR A 401 8.68 -17.31 -11.40
CA TYR A 401 7.45 -18.04 -11.73
C TYR A 401 6.31 -17.12 -12.18
N SER A 402 6.49 -15.80 -12.25
CA SER A 402 5.47 -14.94 -12.82
C SER A 402 5.36 -15.12 -14.32
N LYS A 403 4.17 -14.93 -14.87
CA LYS A 403 3.98 -14.80 -16.31
C LYS A 403 4.71 -13.56 -16.81
N GLN A 404 5.30 -13.66 -18.00
CA GLN A 404 6.07 -12.57 -18.60
C GLN A 404 5.21 -11.67 -19.48
N ASN A 405 5.43 -10.36 -19.38
CA ASN A 405 4.70 -9.34 -20.16
C ASN A 405 3.19 -9.62 -20.14
N TYR A 406 2.68 -9.87 -18.95
CA TYR A 406 1.31 -10.34 -18.72
C TYR A 406 0.50 -9.31 -17.95
N VAL A 407 -0.73 -9.08 -18.39
CA VAL A 407 -1.72 -8.26 -17.67
C VAL A 407 -2.81 -9.17 -17.16
N ASP A 408 -3.01 -9.18 -15.87
CA ASP A 408 -4.11 -9.89 -15.21
C ASP A 408 -5.32 -8.98 -15.10
N HIS A 409 -6.48 -9.49 -15.50
CA HIS A 409 -7.76 -8.79 -15.45
C HIS A 409 -8.67 -9.33 -14.34
N SER A 410 -8.19 -10.24 -13.51
CA SER A 410 -8.95 -10.76 -12.38
C SER A 410 -9.10 -9.68 -11.32
N VAL A 411 -10.29 -9.61 -10.72
CA VAL A 411 -10.53 -8.69 -9.60
C VAL A 411 -9.78 -9.16 -8.38
N THR A 412 -8.91 -8.32 -7.85
CA THR A 412 -8.12 -8.53 -6.64
C THR A 412 -8.12 -7.27 -5.77
N ASP A 413 -7.69 -7.39 -4.54
CA ASP A 413 -7.54 -6.31 -3.57
C ASP A 413 -6.38 -6.60 -2.62
N GLN A 414 -6.11 -5.73 -1.63
CA GLN A 414 -5.03 -5.97 -0.66
C GLN A 414 -5.20 -7.30 0.07
N SER A 415 -6.43 -7.69 0.41
CA SER A 415 -6.70 -8.98 1.07
C SER A 415 -6.46 -10.20 0.16
N SER A 416 -6.31 -10.00 -1.15
CA SER A 416 -5.85 -11.06 -2.06
C SER A 416 -4.39 -11.45 -1.81
N ILE A 417 -3.57 -10.52 -1.33
CA ILE A 417 -2.18 -10.81 -0.91
C ILE A 417 -2.20 -11.62 0.40
N LEU A 418 -3.02 -11.20 1.36
CA LEU A 418 -3.28 -11.95 2.58
C LEU A 418 -3.71 -13.38 2.26
N LYS A 419 -4.72 -13.55 1.42
CA LYS A 419 -5.22 -14.86 0.98
C LYS A 419 -4.15 -15.70 0.29
N PHE A 420 -3.29 -15.09 -0.53
CA PHE A 420 -2.17 -15.80 -1.16
C PHE A 420 -1.20 -16.37 -0.12
N ILE A 421 -0.91 -15.63 0.95
CA ILE A 421 -0.09 -16.10 2.07
C ILE A 421 -0.79 -17.25 2.82
N GLU A 422 -2.08 -17.07 3.13
CA GLU A 422 -2.89 -18.09 3.81
C GLU A 422 -2.92 -19.42 3.05
N ASP A 423 -3.16 -19.36 1.75
CA ASP A 423 -3.22 -20.53 0.87
C ASP A 423 -1.84 -21.20 0.73
N ASN A 424 -0.78 -20.41 0.53
CA ASN A 424 0.58 -20.93 0.34
C ASN A 424 1.11 -21.65 1.57
N TRP A 425 0.86 -21.09 2.75
CA TRP A 425 1.35 -21.64 4.02
C TRP A 425 0.30 -22.48 4.77
N ARG A 426 -0.92 -22.61 4.21
CA ARG A 426 -2.03 -23.36 4.82
C ARG A 426 -2.30 -22.93 6.25
N THR A 427 -2.29 -21.64 6.48
CA THR A 427 -2.50 -21.07 7.82
C THR A 427 -3.94 -21.13 8.26
N GLY A 428 -4.88 -21.27 7.34
CA GLY A 428 -6.28 -20.95 7.52
C GLY A 428 -6.50 -19.44 7.40
N ALA A 429 -7.76 -19.03 7.36
CA ALA A 429 -8.17 -17.65 7.17
C ALA A 429 -8.15 -16.86 8.49
N VAL A 430 -8.00 -15.53 8.41
CA VAL A 430 -8.23 -14.63 9.55
C VAL A 430 -9.70 -14.74 10.02
N GLY A 431 -10.64 -14.77 9.07
CA GLY A 431 -12.06 -14.95 9.38
C GLY A 431 -12.71 -13.74 10.03
N ASN A 432 -13.82 -13.96 10.75
CA ASN A 432 -14.56 -12.95 11.53
C ASN A 432 -15.00 -11.70 10.72
N GLY A 433 -15.34 -11.88 9.45
CA GLY A 433 -15.73 -10.79 8.56
C GLY A 433 -14.55 -10.11 7.85
N SER A 434 -13.37 -10.74 7.85
CA SER A 434 -12.25 -10.36 7.01
C SER A 434 -12.62 -10.41 5.52
N PHE A 435 -12.05 -9.53 4.71
CA PHE A 435 -12.19 -9.55 3.26
C PHE A 435 -11.48 -10.74 2.59
N ASP A 436 -10.62 -11.47 3.29
CA ASP A 436 -10.03 -12.72 2.80
C ASP A 436 -11.11 -13.72 2.28
N ALA A 437 -12.30 -13.67 2.88
CA ALA A 437 -13.45 -14.51 2.50
C ALA A 437 -13.97 -14.22 1.08
N VAL A 438 -13.75 -13.03 0.54
CA VAL A 438 -14.24 -12.59 -0.78
C VAL A 438 -13.10 -12.18 -1.72
N ALA A 439 -11.87 -12.21 -1.24
CA ALA A 439 -10.67 -11.83 -1.98
C ALA A 439 -10.46 -12.68 -3.24
N GLY A 440 -10.04 -12.04 -4.31
CA GLY A 440 -9.59 -12.71 -5.52
C GLY A 440 -8.27 -13.46 -5.32
N SER A 441 -7.87 -14.24 -6.34
CA SER A 441 -6.63 -15.01 -6.29
C SER A 441 -5.55 -14.38 -7.16
N LEU A 442 -4.31 -14.32 -6.66
CA LEU A 442 -3.13 -13.90 -7.43
C LEU A 442 -2.56 -15.01 -8.32
N ASN A 443 -3.08 -16.24 -8.23
CA ASN A 443 -2.51 -17.40 -8.94
C ASN A 443 -2.51 -17.25 -10.47
N SER A 444 -3.45 -16.46 -11.03
CA SER A 444 -3.51 -16.14 -12.46
C SER A 444 -2.26 -15.41 -12.98
N MET A 445 -1.51 -14.72 -12.11
CA MET A 445 -0.29 -14.01 -12.46
C MET A 445 0.95 -14.92 -12.51
N PHE A 446 0.85 -16.17 -12.05
CA PHE A 446 1.94 -17.14 -11.99
C PHE A 446 1.80 -18.25 -13.02
N ASP A 447 2.94 -18.85 -13.37
CA ASP A 447 3.06 -20.16 -14.03
C ASP A 447 4.07 -21.03 -13.28
N PHE A 448 3.60 -21.77 -12.29
CA PHE A 448 4.44 -22.63 -11.47
C PHE A 448 4.99 -23.86 -12.20
N SER A 449 4.54 -24.13 -13.43
CA SER A 449 5.08 -25.21 -14.27
C SER A 449 6.37 -24.81 -14.98
N LYS A 450 6.64 -23.50 -15.10
CA LYS A 450 7.78 -22.95 -15.83
C LYS A 450 8.50 -21.90 -14.98
N ARG A 451 9.76 -22.17 -14.68
CA ARG A 451 10.62 -21.19 -14.02
C ARG A 451 11.45 -20.44 -15.06
N ASP A 452 11.40 -19.12 -15.04
CA ASP A 452 12.34 -18.27 -15.78
C ASP A 452 13.55 -17.94 -14.89
N ALA A 453 14.74 -18.22 -15.39
CA ALA A 453 15.97 -17.93 -14.66
C ALA A 453 16.53 -16.52 -14.95
N ASP A 454 15.96 -15.82 -15.92
CA ASP A 454 16.40 -14.48 -16.30
C ASP A 454 16.15 -13.49 -15.16
N ARG A 455 17.06 -12.55 -15.02
CA ARG A 455 17.01 -11.47 -14.04
C ARG A 455 16.83 -10.15 -14.76
N VAL A 456 16.05 -9.27 -14.17
CA VAL A 456 15.80 -7.93 -14.74
C VAL A 456 16.41 -6.89 -13.82
N ILE A 457 17.72 -6.79 -13.85
CA ILE A 457 18.45 -5.80 -13.06
C ILE A 457 18.25 -4.42 -13.68
N LEU A 458 17.76 -3.50 -12.87
CA LEU A 458 17.51 -2.12 -13.27
C LEU A 458 18.52 -1.18 -12.60
N ASP A 459 18.71 -0.01 -13.19
CA ASP A 459 19.40 1.09 -12.55
C ASP A 459 18.45 1.80 -11.57
N PRO A 460 18.77 1.92 -10.28
CA PRO A 460 17.86 2.51 -9.31
C PRO A 460 17.51 3.98 -9.58
N ALA A 461 18.46 4.75 -10.16
CA ALA A 461 18.23 6.17 -10.40
C ALA A 461 17.39 6.43 -11.65
N SER A 462 17.55 5.62 -12.70
CA SER A 462 16.84 5.83 -13.96
C SER A 462 15.73 4.83 -14.25
N GLY A 463 15.65 3.73 -13.49
CA GLY A 463 14.74 2.60 -13.77
C GLY A 463 15.08 1.82 -15.03
N ALA A 464 16.15 2.16 -15.75
CA ALA A 464 16.51 1.54 -17.01
C ALA A 464 17.09 0.13 -16.81
N VAL A 465 16.80 -0.78 -17.76
CA VAL A 465 17.35 -2.14 -17.74
C VAL A 465 18.87 -2.09 -17.94
N GLN A 466 19.60 -2.61 -16.98
CA GLN A 466 21.05 -2.79 -17.09
C GLN A 466 21.35 -4.03 -17.93
N ARG A 467 22.08 -3.85 -19.02
CA ARG A 467 22.59 -4.97 -19.82
C ARG A 467 23.93 -5.41 -19.24
N TYR A 468 24.03 -6.66 -18.84
CA TYR A 468 25.29 -7.28 -18.43
C TYR A 468 25.89 -8.06 -19.60
#